data_e7a653a3791f8693007e9de0a0b733fe
#
_entry.id   e7a653a3791f8693007e9de0a0b733fe
#
_cell.length_a   1.000
_cell.length_b   1.000
_cell.length_c   1.000
_cell.angle_alpha   90.00
_cell.angle_beta   90.00
_cell.angle_gamma   90.00
#
_symmetry.space_group_name_H-M   'P 1'
#
loop_
_entity.id
_entity.type
_entity.pdbx_description
1 polymer ?
#
loop_
_entity_poly.entity_id
_entity_poly.type
_entity_poly.pdbx_seq_one_letter_code
_entity_poly.pdbx_strand_id
1 'polypeptide(L)'
;FFVFMGKTEEFCCPEIQTHILHDKMIMKKEKTYSRAPLPFVGQKRMFVSEFKKILKHFDDKTIFVDLFGGSGLLSHITKRERPDAVVIYNDHDNYRERLENIDRTNTLLRDLRKIVGIYPRHQKITGKMREAFLERIRLEETTGFVDYLTLSTSLLFSGKYAQNMEELEGLYFYNKIRQSDYRCDGYLDGLEVVCYDYKELADTYGVFPGVVFLVDPPYMGTDISTYKMDWKLADYLDVLLVLKGHPFVYFTSGKSPILDFCRWMEEHPGIGNPFKGAGRSTLTARMNYNSSYTDIMLYKDLPRAA
;
A
#
# COMPACT_ATOMS: atom_id res chain seq x y z
N PHE A 1 -22.52 17.13 50.15
CA PHE A 1 -21.18 16.73 50.62
C PHE A 1 -20.95 15.26 50.25
N PHE A 2 -20.38 14.99 49.07
CA PHE A 2 -19.64 13.79 48.81
C PHE A 2 -18.57 14.13 47.78
N VAL A 3 -17.34 14.09 48.22
CA VAL A 3 -16.13 14.23 47.41
C VAL A 3 -15.92 12.92 46.71
N PHE A 4 -15.96 12.89 45.38
CA PHE A 4 -15.43 11.78 44.57
C PHE A 4 -14.03 12.17 44.12
N MET A 5 -13.03 11.59 44.76
CA MET A 5 -11.66 11.52 44.25
C MET A 5 -11.65 10.44 43.15
N GLY A 6 -11.61 10.88 41.91
CA GLY A 6 -11.34 10.00 40.77
C GLY A 6 -9.83 9.72 40.69
N LYS A 7 -9.45 8.45 40.84
CA LYS A 7 -8.12 7.95 40.50
C LYS A 7 -7.98 8.00 39.00
N THR A 8 -6.99 8.75 38.52
CA THR A 8 -6.44 8.63 37.17
C THR A 8 -5.68 7.29 37.09
N GLU A 9 -6.29 6.28 36.51
CA GLU A 9 -5.56 5.08 36.10
C GLU A 9 -4.71 5.44 34.88
N GLU A 10 -3.40 5.51 35.08
CA GLU A 10 -2.40 5.52 34.04
C GLU A 10 -2.50 4.18 33.28
N PHE A 11 -3.10 4.19 32.10
CA PHE A 11 -2.94 3.10 31.14
C PHE A 11 -1.52 3.14 30.58
N CYS A 12 -0.59 2.63 31.37
CA CYS A 12 0.75 2.32 30.92
C CYS A 12 0.71 0.94 30.28
N CYS A 13 0.73 0.87 28.96
CA CYS A 13 0.94 -0.39 28.25
C CYS A 13 2.45 -0.71 28.27
N PRO A 14 2.93 -1.66 29.12
CA PRO A 14 4.38 -1.88 29.31
C PRO A 14 5.05 -2.54 28.12
N GLU A 15 4.27 -3.09 27.16
CA GLU A 15 4.82 -3.88 26.06
C GLU A 15 5.44 -3.04 24.93
N ILE A 16 5.06 -1.78 24.79
CA ILE A 16 5.61 -0.90 23.74
C ILE A 16 7.03 -0.40 24.09
N GLN A 17 7.38 -0.31 25.35
CA GLN A 17 8.71 0.20 25.78
C GLN A 17 9.83 -0.85 25.75
N THR A 18 9.54 -2.14 25.76
CA THR A 18 10.54 -3.20 25.85
C THR A 18 11.14 -3.62 24.50
N HIS A 19 10.52 -3.30 23.37
CA HIS A 19 11.06 -3.64 22.04
C HIS A 19 12.04 -2.60 21.45
N ILE A 20 12.20 -1.44 22.07
CA ILE A 20 13.04 -0.35 21.54
C ILE A 20 14.55 -0.57 21.81
N LEU A 21 14.94 -1.55 22.61
CA LEU A 21 16.32 -1.64 23.13
C LEU A 21 17.20 -2.78 22.61
N HIS A 22 16.77 -3.60 21.67
CA HIS A 22 17.65 -4.64 21.10
C HIS A 22 17.58 -4.67 19.58
N ASP A 23 18.53 -4.07 18.92
CA ASP A 23 19.36 -4.59 17.82
C ASP A 23 20.10 -3.47 17.08
N LYS A 24 21.20 -3.02 17.69
CA LYS A 24 22.26 -2.37 16.90
C LYS A 24 23.13 -3.47 16.26
N MET A 25 22.58 -4.21 15.32
CA MET A 25 23.37 -5.07 14.44
C MET A 25 23.79 -4.30 13.19
N ILE A 26 25.06 -4.44 12.88
CA ILE A 26 25.84 -3.92 11.76
C ILE A 26 24.96 -3.79 10.49
N MET A 27 24.59 -2.56 10.13
CA MET A 27 23.81 -2.27 8.94
C MET A 27 24.64 -2.59 7.68
N LYS A 28 24.50 -3.79 7.14
CA LYS A 28 24.76 -3.99 5.70
C LYS A 28 23.95 -2.93 4.96
N LYS A 29 24.57 -2.29 3.95
CA LYS A 29 23.87 -1.30 3.09
C LYS A 29 22.66 -2.00 2.47
N GLU A 30 21.51 -1.89 3.12
CA GLU A 30 20.31 -2.61 2.78
C GLU A 30 19.76 -2.10 1.46
N LYS A 31 19.25 -3.01 0.65
CA LYS A 31 18.73 -2.71 -0.67
C LYS A 31 17.46 -1.84 -0.55
N THR A 32 17.49 -0.65 -1.12
CA THR A 32 16.32 0.21 -1.22
C THR A 32 15.55 -0.12 -2.49
N TYR A 33 14.29 -0.45 -2.34
CA TYR A 33 13.37 -0.69 -3.45
C TYR A 33 12.70 0.61 -3.88
N SER A 34 12.70 0.90 -5.18
CA SER A 34 11.95 2.04 -5.76
C SER A 34 10.57 1.63 -6.31
N ARG A 35 10.24 0.35 -6.19
CA ARG A 35 8.97 -0.27 -6.57
C ARG A 35 8.76 -1.52 -5.73
N ALA A 36 7.50 -1.89 -5.51
CA ALA A 36 7.18 -3.13 -4.80
C ALA A 36 7.78 -4.38 -5.50
N PRO A 37 8.24 -5.37 -4.73
CA PRO A 37 8.83 -6.61 -5.26
C PRO A 37 7.91 -7.39 -6.18
N LEU A 38 6.65 -7.55 -5.77
CA LEU A 38 5.60 -8.23 -6.52
C LEU A 38 4.64 -7.21 -7.16
N PRO A 39 3.92 -7.57 -8.22
CA PRO A 39 2.89 -6.73 -8.81
C PRO A 39 1.85 -6.31 -7.79
N PHE A 40 1.47 -5.04 -7.84
CA PHE A 40 0.40 -4.48 -7.01
C PHE A 40 -0.26 -3.32 -7.76
N VAL A 41 -1.59 -3.25 -7.71
CA VAL A 41 -2.36 -2.18 -8.36
C VAL A 41 -2.27 -0.91 -7.50
N GLY A 42 -2.07 0.23 -8.12
CA GLY A 42 -2.06 1.52 -7.38
C GLY A 42 -0.76 1.88 -6.68
N GLN A 43 0.34 1.08 -6.81
CA GLN A 43 1.61 1.45 -6.15
C GLN A 43 2.11 2.84 -6.55
N LYS A 44 2.57 3.61 -5.56
CA LYS A 44 3.00 5.02 -5.70
C LYS A 44 4.45 5.19 -6.18
N ARG A 45 4.93 4.24 -7.02
CA ARG A 45 6.33 4.25 -7.52
C ARG A 45 6.75 5.54 -8.23
N MET A 46 5.80 6.23 -8.85
CA MET A 46 6.07 7.49 -9.55
C MET A 46 6.35 8.63 -8.57
N PHE A 47 5.80 8.57 -7.36
CA PHE A 47 6.02 9.57 -6.32
C PHE A 47 7.27 9.35 -5.47
N VAL A 48 7.99 8.24 -5.62
CA VAL A 48 9.12 7.89 -4.73
C VAL A 48 10.11 9.03 -4.58
N SER A 49 10.48 9.71 -5.67
CA SER A 49 11.43 10.83 -5.62
C SER A 49 10.91 12.02 -4.81
N GLU A 50 9.65 12.41 -5.05
CA GLU A 50 9.02 13.52 -4.33
C GLU A 50 8.71 13.16 -2.88
N PHE A 51 8.24 11.94 -2.64
CA PHE A 51 7.99 11.44 -1.29
C PHE A 51 9.26 11.44 -0.42
N LYS A 52 10.41 11.03 -0.96
CA LYS A 52 11.70 11.12 -0.27
C LYS A 52 12.08 12.55 0.12
N LYS A 53 11.74 13.55 -0.72
CA LYS A 53 11.97 14.96 -0.37
C LYS A 53 11.11 15.39 0.80
N ILE A 54 9.84 14.97 0.82
CA ILE A 54 8.89 15.30 1.88
C ILE A 54 9.29 14.65 3.21
N LEU A 55 9.75 13.41 3.20
CA LEU A 55 10.22 12.74 4.40
C LEU A 55 11.33 13.51 5.13
N LYS A 56 12.11 14.35 4.43
CA LYS A 56 13.16 15.17 5.06
C LYS A 56 12.60 16.28 5.97
N HIS A 57 11.35 16.63 5.84
CA HIS A 57 10.70 17.63 6.68
C HIS A 57 10.35 17.09 8.08
N PHE A 58 10.29 15.76 8.23
CA PHE A 58 9.97 15.11 9.50
C PHE A 58 11.21 14.69 10.26
N ASP A 59 11.09 14.59 11.58
CA ASP A 59 12.15 14.17 12.47
C ASP A 59 12.50 12.68 12.31
N ASP A 60 13.73 12.30 12.61
CA ASP A 60 14.19 10.91 12.52
C ASP A 60 13.50 9.98 13.55
N LYS A 61 12.94 10.54 14.63
CA LYS A 61 12.19 9.80 15.66
C LYS A 61 10.66 9.85 15.46
N THR A 62 10.21 10.32 14.31
CA THR A 62 8.78 10.39 14.00
C THR A 62 8.16 8.99 13.96
N ILE A 63 6.93 8.87 14.44
CA ILE A 63 6.09 7.69 14.22
C ILE A 63 5.31 7.90 12.92
N PHE A 64 5.53 7.04 11.94
CA PHE A 64 4.75 7.01 10.70
C PHE A 64 3.77 5.86 10.74
N VAL A 65 2.52 6.11 10.43
CA VAL A 65 1.46 5.09 10.37
C VAL A 65 0.88 5.07 8.95
N ASP A 66 1.16 4.00 8.23
CA ASP A 66 0.65 3.76 6.88
C ASP A 66 -0.71 3.07 6.98
N LEU A 67 -1.78 3.87 6.96
CA LEU A 67 -3.15 3.41 7.19
C LEU A 67 -3.65 2.48 6.07
N PHE A 68 -3.14 2.67 4.85
CA PHE A 68 -3.53 1.93 3.64
C PHE A 68 -2.28 1.38 2.95
N GLY A 69 -1.52 0.58 3.66
CA GLY A 69 -0.17 0.19 3.27
C GLY A 69 -0.02 -0.51 1.92
N GLY A 70 -1.07 -1.24 1.48
CA GLY A 70 -1.11 -1.91 0.18
C GLY A 70 0.14 -2.75 -0.08
N SER A 71 0.99 -2.34 -1.03
CA SER A 71 2.25 -3.04 -1.30
C SER A 71 3.39 -2.75 -0.31
N GLY A 72 3.19 -1.95 0.70
CA GLY A 72 4.22 -1.53 1.66
C GLY A 72 5.30 -0.60 1.08
N LEU A 73 5.13 -0.06 -0.13
CA LEU A 73 6.17 0.74 -0.78
C LEU A 73 6.46 2.04 -0.04
N LEU A 74 5.43 2.74 0.42
CA LEU A 74 5.58 3.98 1.18
C LEU A 74 6.26 3.72 2.52
N SER A 75 5.80 2.69 3.24
CA SER A 75 6.41 2.25 4.51
C SER A 75 7.87 1.85 4.33
N HIS A 76 8.19 1.05 3.30
CA HIS A 76 9.56 0.68 2.96
C HIS A 76 10.45 1.91 2.74
N ILE A 77 10.01 2.84 1.87
CA ILE A 77 10.76 4.07 1.57
C ILE A 77 10.94 4.91 2.83
N THR A 78 9.90 5.05 3.65
CA THR A 78 9.95 5.79 4.92
C THR A 78 11.03 5.21 5.83
N LYS A 79 11.03 3.89 6.05
CA LYS A 79 12.01 3.23 6.91
C LYS A 79 13.45 3.37 6.39
N ARG A 80 13.64 3.31 5.06
CA ARG A 80 14.98 3.47 4.45
C ARG A 80 15.49 4.90 4.49
N GLU A 81 14.63 5.92 4.36
CA GLU A 81 15.01 7.34 4.47
C GLU A 81 15.07 7.83 5.91
N ARG A 82 14.38 7.16 6.84
CA ARG A 82 14.28 7.47 8.27
C ARG A 82 14.50 6.21 9.11
N PRO A 83 15.75 5.72 9.23
CA PRO A 83 16.04 4.44 9.89
C PRO A 83 15.66 4.40 11.37
N ASP A 84 15.70 5.53 12.06
CA ASP A 84 15.37 5.63 13.49
C ASP A 84 13.87 5.86 13.74
N ALA A 85 13.07 6.11 12.69
CA ALA A 85 11.64 6.26 12.79
C ALA A 85 10.95 4.92 13.12
N VAL A 86 9.87 5.00 13.87
CA VAL A 86 8.91 3.89 14.00
C VAL A 86 7.97 3.95 12.80
N VAL A 87 7.86 2.85 12.06
CA VAL A 87 7.00 2.79 10.87
C VAL A 87 6.04 1.62 11.00
N ILE A 88 4.77 1.95 11.17
CA ILE A 88 3.66 0.99 11.25
C ILE A 88 3.11 0.79 9.84
N TYR A 89 3.18 -0.42 9.34
CA TYR A 89 2.65 -0.82 8.03
C TYR A 89 1.37 -1.65 8.20
N ASN A 90 0.24 -1.11 7.78
CA ASN A 90 -1.04 -1.80 7.81
C ASN A 90 -1.21 -2.69 6.57
N ASP A 91 -0.95 -3.97 6.72
CA ASP A 91 -1.01 -4.98 5.65
C ASP A 91 -2.42 -5.57 5.51
N HIS A 92 -3.41 -4.75 5.24
CA HIS A 92 -4.80 -5.19 5.06
C HIS A 92 -5.00 -6.06 3.80
N ASP A 93 -4.11 -5.93 2.81
CA ASP A 93 -4.14 -6.67 1.55
C ASP A 93 -3.38 -8.00 1.58
N ASN A 94 -2.83 -8.39 2.74
CA ASN A 94 -2.01 -9.58 2.91
C ASN A 94 -0.79 -9.63 1.96
N TYR A 95 -0.17 -8.48 1.72
CA TYR A 95 0.99 -8.41 0.85
C TYR A 95 2.20 -9.14 1.43
N ARG A 96 2.34 -9.17 2.77
CA ARG A 96 3.37 -9.94 3.48
C ARG A 96 3.28 -11.42 3.14
N GLU A 97 2.08 -12.01 3.18
CA GLU A 97 1.88 -13.42 2.82
C GLU A 97 2.34 -13.71 1.39
N ARG A 98 2.09 -12.80 0.45
CA ARG A 98 2.57 -12.92 -0.93
C ARG A 98 4.10 -12.89 -1.02
N LEU A 99 4.77 -12.06 -0.21
CA LEU A 99 6.23 -12.00 -0.14
C LEU A 99 6.81 -13.26 0.51
N GLU A 100 6.20 -13.80 1.56
CA GLU A 100 6.60 -15.04 2.22
C GLU A 100 6.49 -16.26 1.27
N ASN A 101 5.57 -16.21 0.30
CA ASN A 101 5.37 -17.23 -0.72
C ASN A 101 6.06 -16.93 -2.07
N ILE A 102 7.03 -16.01 -2.09
CA ILE A 102 7.68 -15.56 -3.34
C ILE A 102 8.43 -16.70 -4.05
N ASP A 103 9.03 -17.63 -3.31
CA ASP A 103 9.75 -18.79 -3.87
C ASP A 103 8.79 -19.79 -4.50
N ARG A 104 7.61 -20.00 -3.92
CA ARG A 104 6.54 -20.81 -4.55
C ARG A 104 6.09 -20.16 -5.85
N THR A 105 5.81 -18.86 -5.81
CA THR A 105 5.40 -18.07 -6.99
C THR A 105 6.47 -18.15 -8.09
N ASN A 106 7.74 -18.02 -7.75
CA ASN A 106 8.84 -18.17 -8.71
C ASN A 106 8.92 -19.58 -9.29
N THR A 107 8.71 -20.60 -8.47
CA THR A 107 8.71 -22.00 -8.91
C THR A 107 7.58 -22.27 -9.87
N LEU A 108 6.35 -21.84 -9.55
CA LEU A 108 5.21 -21.95 -10.45
C LEU A 108 5.47 -21.23 -11.78
N LEU A 109 5.97 -20.00 -11.74
CA LEU A 109 6.30 -19.24 -12.96
C LEU A 109 7.40 -19.92 -13.80
N ARG A 110 8.38 -20.57 -13.16
CA ARG A 110 9.41 -21.37 -13.86
C ARG A 110 8.80 -22.56 -14.56
N ASP A 111 7.86 -23.25 -13.93
CA ASP A 111 7.18 -24.41 -14.55
C ASP A 111 6.27 -23.95 -15.71
N LEU A 112 5.55 -22.86 -15.56
CA LEU A 112 4.77 -22.28 -16.67
C LEU A 112 5.68 -21.85 -17.83
N ARG A 113 6.90 -21.34 -17.55
CA ARG A 113 7.91 -21.06 -18.61
C ARG A 113 8.36 -22.32 -19.33
N LYS A 114 8.53 -23.44 -18.63
CA LYS A 114 8.88 -24.75 -19.28
C LYS A 114 7.74 -25.23 -20.17
N ILE A 115 6.49 -25.12 -19.74
CA ILE A 115 5.32 -25.51 -20.53
C ILE A 115 5.22 -24.66 -21.80
N VAL A 116 5.44 -23.32 -21.67
CA VAL A 116 5.35 -22.41 -22.81
C VAL A 116 6.52 -22.58 -23.79
N GLY A 117 7.70 -23.02 -23.33
CA GLY A 117 8.90 -23.25 -24.14
C GLY A 117 9.27 -22.07 -25.04
N ILE A 118 9.36 -22.34 -26.34
CA ILE A 118 9.70 -21.33 -27.38
C ILE A 118 8.49 -20.57 -27.91
N TYR A 119 7.30 -20.77 -27.33
CA TYR A 119 6.07 -20.10 -27.81
C TYR A 119 6.22 -18.56 -27.72
N PRO A 120 5.86 -17.83 -28.79
CA PRO A 120 6.16 -16.40 -28.86
C PRO A 120 5.53 -15.60 -27.74
N ARG A 121 6.23 -14.55 -27.29
CA ARG A 121 5.72 -13.63 -26.28
C ARG A 121 4.49 -12.88 -26.80
N HIS A 122 3.59 -12.55 -25.87
CA HIS A 122 2.32 -11.85 -26.12
C HIS A 122 1.32 -12.59 -26.99
N GLN A 123 1.61 -13.80 -27.43
CA GLN A 123 0.66 -14.65 -28.14
C GLN A 123 -0.34 -15.28 -27.18
N LYS A 124 -1.56 -15.48 -27.68
CA LYS A 124 -2.67 -16.09 -26.93
C LYS A 124 -2.39 -17.60 -26.75
N ILE A 125 -2.43 -18.06 -25.52
CA ILE A 125 -2.25 -19.48 -25.14
C ILE A 125 -3.61 -20.18 -25.23
N THR A 126 -3.69 -21.26 -25.99
CA THR A 126 -4.94 -22.01 -26.24
C THR A 126 -4.70 -23.53 -26.24
N GLY A 127 -5.79 -24.31 -26.29
CA GLY A 127 -5.75 -25.76 -26.45
C GLY A 127 -4.96 -26.45 -25.33
N LYS A 128 -4.23 -27.51 -25.68
CA LYS A 128 -3.48 -28.34 -24.71
C LYS A 128 -2.49 -27.56 -23.86
N MET A 129 -1.90 -26.49 -24.39
CA MET A 129 -0.99 -25.65 -23.60
C MET A 129 -1.74 -24.90 -22.49
N ARG A 130 -2.94 -24.37 -22.77
CA ARG A 130 -3.79 -23.74 -21.77
C ARG A 130 -4.23 -24.73 -20.70
N GLU A 131 -4.62 -25.93 -21.11
CA GLU A 131 -5.00 -27.02 -20.19
C GLU A 131 -3.84 -27.37 -19.25
N ALA A 132 -2.63 -27.55 -19.79
CA ALA A 132 -1.43 -27.81 -18.99
C ALA A 132 -1.11 -26.69 -17.99
N PHE A 133 -1.37 -25.42 -18.35
CA PHE A 133 -1.25 -24.29 -17.43
C PHE A 133 -2.25 -24.39 -16.28
N LEU A 134 -3.51 -24.62 -16.61
CA LEU A 134 -4.58 -24.75 -15.61
C LEU A 134 -4.32 -25.93 -14.66
N GLU A 135 -3.93 -27.08 -15.19
CA GLU A 135 -3.57 -28.27 -14.38
C GLU A 135 -2.41 -27.96 -13.42
N ARG A 136 -1.34 -27.29 -13.91
CA ARG A 136 -0.20 -26.94 -13.06
C ARG A 136 -0.58 -25.92 -11.96
N ILE A 137 -1.44 -24.94 -12.27
CA ILE A 137 -1.91 -23.96 -11.30
C ILE A 137 -2.82 -24.61 -10.26
N ARG A 138 -3.75 -25.49 -10.69
CA ARG A 138 -4.61 -26.25 -9.74
C ARG A 138 -3.78 -27.13 -8.80
N LEU A 139 -2.75 -27.78 -9.34
CA LEU A 139 -1.84 -28.57 -8.50
C LEU A 139 -1.14 -27.70 -7.47
N GLU A 140 -0.71 -26.48 -7.82
CA GLU A 140 -0.12 -25.54 -6.86
C GLU A 140 -1.12 -25.15 -5.78
N GLU A 141 -2.36 -24.85 -6.17
CA GLU A 141 -3.44 -24.48 -5.22
C GLU A 141 -3.76 -25.60 -4.23
N THR A 142 -3.75 -26.87 -4.66
CA THR A 142 -3.97 -28.02 -3.75
C THR A 142 -2.83 -28.23 -2.76
N THR A 143 -1.63 -27.73 -3.06
CA THR A 143 -0.44 -27.89 -2.22
C THR A 143 -0.12 -26.65 -1.38
N GLY A 144 -0.81 -25.52 -1.60
CA GLY A 144 -0.63 -24.31 -0.81
C GLY A 144 -1.02 -23.02 -1.52
N PHE A 145 -0.33 -21.95 -1.18
CA PHE A 145 -0.63 -20.59 -1.62
C PHE A 145 -0.37 -20.36 -3.12
N VAL A 146 -1.29 -19.67 -3.77
CA VAL A 146 -1.16 -19.19 -5.16
C VAL A 146 -1.33 -17.67 -5.21
N ASP A 147 -0.33 -16.94 -5.69
CA ASP A 147 -0.42 -15.49 -5.93
C ASP A 147 -1.13 -15.22 -7.27
N TYR A 148 -2.46 -15.17 -7.24
CA TYR A 148 -3.29 -14.92 -8.42
C TYR A 148 -3.04 -13.56 -9.04
N LEU A 149 -2.67 -12.55 -8.26
CA LEU A 149 -2.36 -11.22 -8.79
C LEU A 149 -1.07 -11.23 -9.63
N THR A 150 -0.03 -11.93 -9.15
CA THR A 150 1.21 -12.12 -9.91
C THR A 150 0.98 -12.99 -11.15
N LEU A 151 0.17 -14.06 -11.06
CA LEU A 151 -0.24 -14.85 -12.21
C LEU A 151 -1.00 -14.01 -13.24
N SER A 152 -1.94 -13.19 -12.80
CA SER A 152 -2.71 -12.29 -13.69
C SER A 152 -1.79 -11.39 -14.50
N THR A 153 -0.78 -10.78 -13.89
CA THR A 153 0.18 -9.93 -14.63
C THR A 153 1.04 -10.71 -15.61
N SER A 154 1.21 -12.00 -15.39
CA SER A 154 2.02 -12.92 -16.22
C SER A 154 1.23 -13.59 -17.34
N LEU A 155 -0.08 -13.73 -17.19
CA LEU A 155 -0.93 -14.51 -18.07
C LEU A 155 -2.07 -13.71 -18.72
N LEU A 156 -2.57 -12.65 -18.09
CA LEU A 156 -3.76 -11.95 -18.59
C LEU A 156 -3.40 -10.69 -19.37
N PHE A 157 -4.35 -10.21 -20.14
CA PHE A 157 -4.21 -8.93 -20.81
C PHE A 157 -4.22 -7.78 -19.79
N SER A 158 -3.60 -6.66 -20.13
CA SER A 158 -3.45 -5.51 -19.22
C SER A 158 -4.78 -5.05 -18.63
N GLY A 159 -4.80 -4.84 -17.32
CA GLY A 159 -5.98 -4.36 -16.58
C GLY A 159 -6.97 -5.46 -16.17
N LYS A 160 -6.68 -6.73 -16.49
CA LYS A 160 -7.49 -7.85 -15.98
C LYS A 160 -6.73 -8.57 -14.88
N TYR A 161 -7.46 -8.90 -13.82
CA TYR A 161 -6.95 -9.62 -12.65
C TYR A 161 -7.95 -10.71 -12.26
N ALA A 162 -7.43 -11.83 -11.77
CA ALA A 162 -8.19 -12.89 -11.14
C ALA A 162 -7.77 -12.97 -9.67
N GLN A 163 -8.71 -13.26 -8.79
CA GLN A 163 -8.46 -13.42 -7.36
C GLN A 163 -8.43 -14.89 -6.93
N ASN A 164 -8.93 -15.78 -7.78
CA ASN A 164 -9.03 -17.22 -7.55
C ASN A 164 -8.96 -18.00 -8.86
N MET A 165 -8.98 -19.34 -8.74
CA MET A 165 -8.90 -20.24 -9.88
C MET A 165 -10.10 -20.11 -10.82
N GLU A 166 -11.31 -19.99 -10.28
CA GLU A 166 -12.55 -19.90 -11.05
C GLU A 166 -12.54 -18.67 -11.98
N GLU A 167 -12.17 -17.51 -11.43
CA GLU A 167 -12.02 -16.28 -12.23
C GLU A 167 -10.93 -16.42 -13.29
N LEU A 168 -9.79 -17.04 -12.91
CA LEU A 168 -8.67 -17.23 -13.83
C LEU A 168 -9.05 -18.13 -15.02
N GLU A 169 -9.80 -19.20 -14.77
CA GLU A 169 -10.28 -20.13 -15.80
C GLU A 169 -11.20 -19.46 -16.83
N GLY A 170 -11.98 -18.46 -16.42
CA GLY A 170 -12.86 -17.69 -17.31
C GLY A 170 -12.12 -16.75 -18.26
N LEU A 171 -10.78 -16.58 -18.12
CA LEU A 171 -10.03 -15.58 -18.85
C LEU A 171 -9.10 -16.18 -19.92
N TYR A 172 -8.76 -15.36 -20.91
CA TYR A 172 -7.79 -15.75 -21.95
C TYR A 172 -6.36 -15.53 -21.48
N PHE A 173 -5.51 -16.54 -21.68
CA PHE A 173 -4.09 -16.49 -21.36
C PHE A 173 -3.24 -16.01 -22.52
N TYR A 174 -2.17 -15.30 -22.16
CA TYR A 174 -1.14 -14.82 -23.08
C TYR A 174 0.24 -15.08 -22.50
N ASN A 175 1.23 -15.38 -23.35
CA ASN A 175 2.61 -15.55 -22.91
C ASN A 175 3.23 -14.19 -22.52
N LYS A 176 2.98 -13.74 -21.31
CA LYS A 176 3.60 -12.54 -20.71
C LYS A 176 4.52 -12.88 -19.54
N ILE A 177 4.79 -14.17 -19.34
CA ILE A 177 5.53 -14.68 -18.19
C ILE A 177 6.90 -14.01 -18.10
N ARG A 178 7.19 -13.45 -16.93
CA ARG A 178 8.47 -12.82 -16.62
C ARG A 178 9.61 -13.85 -16.70
N GLN A 179 10.76 -13.47 -17.24
CA GLN A 179 11.92 -14.37 -17.40
C GLN A 179 12.79 -14.48 -16.13
N SER A 180 12.87 -13.43 -15.33
CA SER A 180 13.63 -13.41 -14.07
C SER A 180 12.74 -13.65 -12.87
N ASP A 181 13.29 -14.25 -11.83
CA ASP A 181 12.59 -14.45 -10.57
C ASP A 181 12.34 -13.13 -9.83
N TYR A 182 11.31 -13.10 -9.01
CA TYR A 182 11.06 -12.03 -8.07
C TYR A 182 11.97 -12.18 -6.84
N ARG A 183 12.28 -11.06 -6.19
CA ARG A 183 13.08 -11.01 -4.96
C ARG A 183 12.52 -9.94 -4.04
N CYS A 184 12.51 -10.23 -2.74
CA CYS A 184 12.02 -9.30 -1.70
C CYS A 184 12.99 -9.12 -0.53
N ASP A 185 14.29 -9.40 -0.73
CA ASP A 185 15.29 -9.37 0.33
C ASP A 185 15.23 -8.07 1.13
N GLY A 186 14.93 -8.16 2.42
CA GLY A 186 14.87 -7.02 3.33
C GLY A 186 13.76 -6.00 3.05
N TYR A 187 12.73 -6.34 2.27
CA TYR A 187 11.73 -5.36 1.87
C TYR A 187 10.89 -4.83 3.04
N LEU A 188 10.49 -5.68 3.96
CA LEU A 188 9.72 -5.31 5.15
C LEU A 188 10.58 -5.16 6.42
N ASP A 189 11.92 -5.26 6.30
CA ASP A 189 12.78 -5.17 7.46
C ASP A 189 12.67 -3.82 8.17
N GLY A 190 12.50 -3.89 9.49
CA GLY A 190 12.38 -2.73 10.36
C GLY A 190 10.97 -2.09 10.36
N LEU A 191 9.99 -2.67 9.65
CA LEU A 191 8.59 -2.26 9.73
C LEU A 191 7.86 -3.03 10.83
N GLU A 192 6.98 -2.37 11.55
CA GLU A 192 5.96 -3.00 12.37
C GLU A 192 4.75 -3.32 11.50
N VAL A 193 4.57 -4.61 11.17
CA VAL A 193 3.52 -5.06 10.28
C VAL A 193 2.29 -5.45 11.09
N VAL A 194 1.19 -4.75 10.84
CA VAL A 194 -0.11 -4.95 11.51
C VAL A 194 -1.21 -5.17 10.47
N CYS A 195 -2.38 -5.62 10.92
CA CYS A 195 -3.57 -5.76 10.07
C CYS A 195 -4.81 -5.37 10.90
N TYR A 196 -5.17 -4.08 10.83
CA TYR A 196 -6.30 -3.50 11.54
C TYR A 196 -7.18 -2.68 10.61
N ASP A 197 -8.39 -2.36 11.05
CA ASP A 197 -9.18 -1.30 10.42
C ASP A 197 -8.44 0.04 10.56
N TYR A 198 -8.44 0.84 9.50
CA TYR A 198 -7.70 2.11 9.47
C TYR A 198 -8.18 3.11 10.54
N LYS A 199 -9.46 3.06 10.94
CA LYS A 199 -10.02 3.93 12.00
C LYS A 199 -9.45 3.54 13.35
N GLU A 200 -9.44 2.23 13.66
CA GLU A 200 -8.86 1.70 14.88
C GLU A 200 -7.37 2.07 14.99
N LEU A 201 -6.66 1.96 13.88
CA LEU A 201 -5.24 2.31 13.82
C LEU A 201 -5.04 3.83 14.02
N ALA A 202 -5.89 4.64 13.38
CA ALA A 202 -5.85 6.09 13.52
C ALA A 202 -6.17 6.54 14.94
N ASP A 203 -7.15 5.92 15.60
CA ASP A 203 -7.50 6.21 17.00
C ASP A 203 -6.36 5.81 17.94
N THR A 204 -5.75 4.64 17.71
CA THR A 204 -4.64 4.13 18.53
C THR A 204 -3.41 5.05 18.49
N TYR A 205 -3.02 5.46 17.29
CA TYR A 205 -1.79 6.23 17.11
C TYR A 205 -2.00 7.75 17.09
N GLY A 206 -3.21 8.23 16.81
CA GLY A 206 -3.52 9.66 16.74
C GLY A 206 -3.33 10.42 18.07
N VAL A 207 -3.28 9.72 19.19
CA VAL A 207 -3.00 10.31 20.50
C VAL A 207 -1.53 10.70 20.70
N PHE A 208 -0.62 10.17 19.88
CA PHE A 208 0.81 10.46 20.01
C PHE A 208 1.16 11.78 19.33
N PRO A 209 1.82 12.71 20.05
CA PRO A 209 2.23 13.98 19.46
C PRO A 209 3.19 13.77 18.28
N GLY A 210 2.89 14.43 17.16
CA GLY A 210 3.76 14.40 15.98
C GLY A 210 3.72 13.10 15.16
N VAL A 211 2.73 12.23 15.40
CA VAL A 211 2.47 11.09 14.51
C VAL A 211 2.16 11.59 13.11
N VAL A 212 2.67 10.93 12.09
CA VAL A 212 2.44 11.25 10.68
C VAL A 212 1.66 10.12 10.02
N PHE A 213 0.52 10.41 9.45
CA PHE A 213 -0.27 9.45 8.70
C PHE A 213 0.12 9.42 7.23
N LEU A 214 0.44 8.23 6.71
CA LEU A 214 0.54 7.96 5.28
C LEU A 214 -0.81 7.41 4.83
N VAL A 215 -1.44 8.06 3.86
CA VAL A 215 -2.86 7.85 3.58
C VAL A 215 -3.08 7.73 2.07
N ASP A 216 -3.24 6.50 1.60
CA ASP A 216 -3.47 6.17 0.20
C ASP A 216 -4.75 5.34 0.03
N PRO A 217 -5.93 5.92 0.32
CA PRO A 217 -7.21 5.20 0.23
C PRO A 217 -7.58 4.93 -1.24
N PRO A 218 -8.52 4.02 -1.51
CA PRO A 218 -9.14 3.91 -2.82
C PRO A 218 -9.64 5.27 -3.28
N TYR A 219 -9.40 5.64 -4.55
CA TYR A 219 -9.76 6.99 -5.00
C TYR A 219 -11.25 7.10 -5.27
N MET A 220 -11.90 8.08 -4.64
CA MET A 220 -13.32 8.36 -4.84
C MET A 220 -13.60 8.63 -6.32
N GLY A 221 -14.60 7.94 -6.89
CA GLY A 221 -15.00 8.10 -8.29
C GLY A 221 -14.13 7.33 -9.30
N THR A 222 -13.22 6.47 -8.83
CA THR A 222 -12.48 5.52 -9.70
C THR A 222 -13.06 4.11 -9.57
N ASP A 223 -12.67 3.22 -10.49
CA ASP A 223 -13.05 1.82 -10.41
C ASP A 223 -12.39 1.17 -9.18
N ILE A 224 -13.21 0.78 -8.22
CA ILE A 224 -12.79 0.14 -6.97
C ILE A 224 -12.97 -1.39 -6.99
N SER A 225 -13.36 -1.98 -8.12
CA SER A 225 -13.62 -3.43 -8.24
C SER A 225 -12.43 -4.33 -7.90
N THR A 226 -11.22 -3.78 -7.89
CA THR A 226 -9.99 -4.49 -7.50
C THR A 226 -9.72 -4.48 -6.00
N TYR A 227 -10.45 -3.69 -5.22
CA TYR A 227 -10.31 -3.62 -3.77
C TYR A 227 -11.30 -4.57 -3.09
N LYS A 228 -10.89 -5.14 -1.95
CA LYS A 228 -11.74 -6.06 -1.17
C LYS A 228 -12.90 -5.38 -0.44
N MET A 229 -12.93 -4.04 -0.42
CA MET A 229 -13.88 -3.24 0.36
C MET A 229 -14.77 -2.40 -0.56
N ASP A 230 -16.06 -2.35 -0.24
CA ASP A 230 -17.03 -1.46 -0.87
C ASP A 230 -17.03 -0.10 -0.14
N TRP A 231 -16.22 0.85 -0.65
CA TRP A 231 -16.08 2.19 -0.07
C TRP A 231 -17.28 3.06 -0.36
N LYS A 232 -17.87 3.58 0.71
CA LYS A 232 -18.98 4.55 0.67
C LYS A 232 -18.46 5.95 0.93
N LEU A 233 -19.27 6.96 0.62
CA LEU A 233 -18.92 8.36 0.90
C LEU A 233 -18.52 8.58 2.35
N ALA A 234 -19.18 7.91 3.30
CA ALA A 234 -18.85 8.02 4.72
C ALA A 234 -17.39 7.64 5.02
N ASP A 235 -16.86 6.59 4.38
CA ASP A 235 -15.50 6.14 4.60
C ASP A 235 -14.46 7.20 4.17
N TYR A 236 -14.73 7.90 3.06
CA TYR A 236 -13.88 9.03 2.64
C TYR A 236 -13.96 10.22 3.60
N LEU A 237 -15.13 10.49 4.16
CA LEU A 237 -15.31 11.57 5.16
C LEU A 237 -14.61 11.23 6.47
N ASP A 238 -14.66 9.97 6.90
CA ASP A 238 -13.95 9.50 8.08
C ASP A 238 -12.42 9.65 7.91
N VAL A 239 -11.88 9.36 6.72
CA VAL A 239 -10.46 9.64 6.42
C VAL A 239 -10.14 11.13 6.58
N LEU A 240 -11.02 12.05 6.12
CA LEU A 240 -10.79 13.48 6.30
C LEU A 240 -10.80 13.90 7.80
N LEU A 241 -11.61 13.23 8.63
CA LEU A 241 -11.59 13.45 10.08
C LEU A 241 -10.26 13.00 10.69
N VAL A 242 -9.72 11.86 10.28
CA VAL A 242 -8.40 11.38 10.72
C VAL A 242 -7.30 12.40 10.38
N LEU A 243 -7.35 13.02 9.21
CA LEU A 243 -6.34 14.01 8.80
C LEU A 243 -6.41 15.32 9.60
N LYS A 244 -7.55 15.61 10.23
CA LYS A 244 -7.76 16.88 10.92
C LYS A 244 -6.91 16.96 12.19
N GLY A 245 -5.97 17.89 12.19
CA GLY A 245 -5.07 18.12 13.33
C GLY A 245 -3.80 17.26 13.34
N HIS A 246 -3.58 16.43 12.34
CA HIS A 246 -2.39 15.59 12.22
C HIS A 246 -1.53 15.97 11.01
N PRO A 247 -0.21 15.80 11.09
CA PRO A 247 0.66 15.72 9.93
C PRO A 247 0.29 14.53 9.05
N PHE A 248 0.38 14.68 7.74
CA PHE A 248 0.03 13.60 6.81
C PHE A 248 0.72 13.70 5.47
N VAL A 249 0.78 12.56 4.77
CA VAL A 249 1.00 12.48 3.32
C VAL A 249 -0.19 11.72 2.72
N TYR A 250 -1.00 12.41 1.92
CA TYR A 250 -2.25 11.90 1.37
C TYR A 250 -2.18 11.81 -0.15
N PHE A 251 -2.64 10.71 -0.71
CA PHE A 251 -2.68 10.48 -2.15
C PHE A 251 -4.11 10.48 -2.68
N THR A 252 -4.29 11.04 -3.87
CA THR A 252 -5.57 11.05 -4.57
C THR A 252 -5.37 11.25 -6.08
N SER A 253 -6.45 11.18 -6.83
CA SER A 253 -6.48 11.46 -8.27
C SER A 253 -7.03 12.85 -8.56
N GLY A 254 -6.55 13.49 -9.60
CA GLY A 254 -7.13 14.73 -10.13
C GLY A 254 -8.58 14.59 -10.62
N LYS A 255 -9.06 13.34 -10.78
CA LYS A 255 -10.47 13.03 -11.11
C LYS A 255 -11.33 12.79 -9.87
N SER A 256 -10.73 12.70 -8.69
CA SER A 256 -11.47 12.45 -7.46
C SER A 256 -12.24 13.70 -7.01
N PRO A 257 -13.55 13.60 -6.76
CA PRO A 257 -14.36 14.72 -6.28
C PRO A 257 -14.00 15.15 -4.85
N ILE A 258 -13.14 14.42 -4.14
CA ILE A 258 -12.76 14.73 -2.76
C ILE A 258 -12.14 16.13 -2.62
N LEU A 259 -11.37 16.58 -3.62
CA LEU A 259 -10.75 17.91 -3.60
C LEU A 259 -11.78 19.02 -3.79
N ASP A 260 -12.80 18.78 -4.60
CA ASP A 260 -13.90 19.74 -4.79
C ASP A 260 -14.76 19.81 -3.52
N PHE A 261 -15.02 18.67 -2.91
CA PHE A 261 -15.71 18.60 -1.62
C PHE A 261 -14.96 19.35 -0.52
N CYS A 262 -13.64 19.18 -0.43
CA CYS A 262 -12.82 19.92 0.53
C CYS A 262 -12.83 21.43 0.29
N ARG A 263 -12.86 21.89 -0.96
CA ARG A 263 -13.04 23.33 -1.26
C ARG A 263 -14.40 23.83 -0.82
N TRP A 264 -15.46 23.07 -1.06
CA TRP A 264 -16.79 23.40 -0.58
C TRP A 264 -16.82 23.53 0.95
N MET A 265 -16.13 22.66 1.69
CA MET A 265 -16.01 22.75 3.15
C MET A 265 -15.36 24.06 3.63
N GLU A 266 -14.44 24.65 2.88
CA GLU A 266 -13.82 25.93 3.25
C GLU A 266 -14.83 27.08 3.25
N GLU A 267 -15.84 27.02 2.38
CA GLU A 267 -16.90 28.03 2.26
C GLU A 267 -17.99 27.86 3.34
N HIS A 268 -17.95 26.75 4.11
CA HIS A 268 -18.94 26.41 5.12
C HIS A 268 -18.31 26.38 6.52
N PRO A 269 -18.52 27.45 7.35
CA PRO A 269 -17.92 27.53 8.68
C PRO A 269 -18.27 26.33 9.56
N GLY A 270 -17.28 25.84 10.30
CA GLY A 270 -17.45 24.75 11.28
C GLY A 270 -16.99 23.36 10.79
N ILE A 271 -16.90 23.09 9.49
CA ILE A 271 -16.45 21.80 8.96
C ILE A 271 -14.92 21.77 8.86
N GLY A 272 -14.35 22.76 8.15
CA GLY A 272 -12.91 22.93 7.96
C GLY A 272 -12.33 21.94 6.95
N ASN A 273 -11.44 22.44 6.06
CA ASN A 273 -10.73 21.62 5.07
C ASN A 273 -9.40 21.14 5.65
N PRO A 274 -9.16 19.82 5.82
CA PRO A 274 -7.89 19.30 6.32
C PRO A 274 -6.71 19.62 5.40
N PHE A 275 -6.96 19.80 4.09
CA PHE A 275 -5.93 20.12 3.10
C PHE A 275 -5.58 21.60 3.02
N LYS A 276 -6.25 22.48 3.77
CA LYS A 276 -5.92 23.91 3.81
C LYS A 276 -4.48 24.11 4.26
N GLY A 277 -3.68 24.78 3.41
CA GLY A 277 -2.24 24.99 3.66
C GLY A 277 -1.35 23.77 3.42
N ALA A 278 -1.88 22.67 2.90
CA ALA A 278 -1.06 21.51 2.52
C ALA A 278 -0.21 21.82 1.27
N GLY A 279 1.02 21.32 1.28
CA GLY A 279 1.86 21.25 0.08
C GLY A 279 1.27 20.27 -0.93
N ARG A 280 1.55 20.47 -2.22
CA ARG A 280 1.01 19.65 -3.31
C ARG A 280 2.09 19.27 -4.30
N SER A 281 2.17 18.00 -4.65
CA SER A 281 2.92 17.48 -5.78
C SER A 281 1.97 16.75 -6.73
N THR A 282 2.16 16.94 -8.04
CA THR A 282 1.26 16.42 -9.05
C THR A 282 2.06 15.71 -10.13
N LEU A 283 1.65 14.49 -10.46
CA LEU A 283 2.25 13.68 -11.52
C LEU A 283 1.18 13.26 -12.54
N THR A 284 1.43 13.56 -13.80
CA THR A 284 0.55 13.15 -14.90
C THR A 284 1.18 11.97 -15.63
N ALA A 285 0.44 10.87 -15.71
CA ALA A 285 0.84 9.69 -16.46
C ALA A 285 -0.10 9.46 -17.65
N ARG A 286 0.45 9.10 -18.81
CA ARG A 286 -0.33 8.67 -19.97
C ARG A 286 -0.65 7.19 -19.83
N MET A 287 -1.93 6.83 -19.94
CA MET A 287 -2.36 5.43 -19.99
C MET A 287 -2.30 4.88 -21.43
N ASN A 288 -2.74 5.69 -22.38
CA ASN A 288 -2.69 5.39 -23.80
C ASN A 288 -2.64 6.73 -24.59
N TYR A 289 -2.75 6.64 -25.93
CA TYR A 289 -2.70 7.84 -26.79
C TYR A 289 -3.79 8.87 -26.46
N ASN A 290 -4.96 8.42 -26.01
CA ASN A 290 -6.15 9.24 -25.80
C ASN A 290 -6.49 9.49 -24.33
N SER A 291 -5.76 8.92 -23.36
CA SER A 291 -6.09 9.06 -21.94
C SER A 291 -4.85 9.31 -21.09
N SER A 292 -4.96 10.29 -20.22
CA SER A 292 -4.03 10.55 -19.14
C SER A 292 -4.76 10.61 -17.82
N TYR A 293 -4.07 10.29 -16.76
CA TYR A 293 -4.54 10.54 -15.41
C TYR A 293 -3.49 11.33 -14.64
N THR A 294 -3.97 12.08 -13.68
CA THR A 294 -3.13 12.92 -12.83
C THR A 294 -3.31 12.43 -11.40
N ASP A 295 -2.22 11.92 -10.84
CA ASP A 295 -2.15 11.62 -9.42
C ASP A 295 -1.62 12.81 -8.65
N ILE A 296 -2.10 12.98 -7.43
CA ILE A 296 -1.81 14.10 -6.55
C ILE A 296 -1.36 13.55 -5.21
N MET A 297 -0.26 14.09 -4.71
CA MET A 297 0.22 13.88 -3.35
C MET A 297 0.09 15.21 -2.61
N LEU A 298 -0.67 15.22 -1.53
CA LEU A 298 -0.83 16.34 -0.60
C LEU A 298 -0.05 16.01 0.67
N TYR A 299 0.62 16.98 1.26
CA TYR A 299 1.36 16.76 2.49
C TYR A 299 1.27 17.97 3.41
N LYS A 300 1.21 17.70 4.68
CA LYS A 300 1.13 18.73 5.71
C LYS A 300 1.99 18.32 6.89
N ASP A 301 2.94 19.20 7.21
CA ASP A 301 3.65 19.18 8.48
C ASP A 301 2.97 20.22 9.38
N LEU A 302 2.59 19.83 10.58
CA LEU A 302 2.04 20.80 11.52
C LEU A 302 3.20 21.44 12.29
N PRO A 303 3.17 22.78 12.50
CA PRO A 303 4.14 23.43 13.37
C PRO A 303 4.13 22.72 14.73
N ARG A 304 5.30 22.33 15.21
CA ARG A 304 5.44 21.82 16.58
C ARG A 304 4.98 22.90 17.54
N ALA A 305 4.11 22.53 18.49
CA ALA A 305 3.84 23.40 19.61
C ALA A 305 5.16 23.71 20.31
N ALA A 306 5.50 25.01 20.38
CA ALA A 306 6.72 25.50 20.99
C ALA A 306 6.72 25.24 22.49
#